data_a5967cf83c8cdcdf1926eefe9dbe01fe
#
_entry.id   a5967cf83c8cdcdf1926eefe9dbe01fe
#
_cell.length_a   1.000
_cell.length_b   1.000
_cell.length_c   1.000
_cell.angle_alpha   90.00
_cell.angle_beta   90.00
_cell.angle_gamma   90.00
#
_symmetry.space_group_name_H-M   'P 1'
#
loop_
_entity.id
_entity.type
_entity.pdbx_description
1 polymer ?
#
loop_
_entity_poly.entity_id
_entity_poly.type
_entity_poly.pdbx_seq_one_letter_code
_entity_poly.pdbx_strand_id
1 'polypeptide(L)'
;MRTIINNQKKERDILLSRPYLTRHTQYDVDELTASKQIKLITGPRRTGKSTEALLMLKDRNFAYLNFDDGKLLSAWDDDLVWETLRAVYPDFEYLLLDEVQNLDGWDLWVSKLYRMGINMVITGSNAKLLSSEMATLLTGRYIQIEMLPFSLSEFFIWNHRNLSEVSEMKDSASDLSLIADYLHHGGYPETVAARSLTQNYLSTLFDSIIWKDIAKRHKVRNVEDLNNLAMYLVSNFCNPFSANELAEALGFSSVATTKKFMGYLREPYLLYYLPRYNNKLKVMKKAPQKVYVVDNGFVEAKAFSVSENLGRLLENQVFIELVRRGYHAETSLFYYRSRNDKETDFVTRQGAHVESLIQVCYDLSSERTLKREVDSIIECAGELKCSNLIIVTMNEERVIEKNGYKVKVLPIYKF
;
A
#
# COMPACT_ATOMS: atom_id res chain seq x y z
N MET A 1 -21.32 10.32 27.39
CA MET A 1 -21.07 10.72 26.00
C MET A 1 -20.42 12.09 25.88
N ARG A 2 -21.02 13.21 26.35
CA ARG A 2 -20.51 14.58 26.14
C ARG A 2 -19.06 14.81 26.58
N THR A 3 -18.63 14.24 27.70
CA THR A 3 -17.22 14.34 28.16
C THR A 3 -16.25 13.65 27.21
N ILE A 4 -16.65 12.48 26.67
CA ILE A 4 -15.80 11.71 25.73
C ILE A 4 -15.60 12.53 24.45
N ILE A 5 -16.68 13.02 23.83
CA ILE A 5 -16.63 13.79 22.58
C ILE A 5 -15.88 15.13 22.79
N ASN A 6 -16.03 15.79 23.91
CA ASN A 6 -15.26 17.00 24.23
C ASN A 6 -13.74 16.72 24.38
N ASN A 7 -13.37 15.57 24.95
CA ASN A 7 -11.96 15.19 25.03
C ASN A 7 -11.39 14.90 23.65
N GLN A 8 -12.12 14.19 22.79
CA GLN A 8 -11.69 13.95 21.40
C GLN A 8 -11.62 15.25 20.59
N LYS A 9 -12.50 16.24 20.84
CA LYS A 9 -12.39 17.58 20.24
C LYS A 9 -11.08 18.25 20.61
N LYS A 10 -10.69 18.21 21.90
CA LYS A 10 -9.40 18.75 22.33
C LYS A 10 -8.22 18.02 21.69
N GLU A 11 -8.30 16.69 21.60
CA GLU A 11 -7.28 15.88 20.92
C GLU A 11 -7.14 16.29 19.45
N ARG A 12 -8.24 16.40 18.73
CA ARG A 12 -8.27 16.90 17.34
C ARG A 12 -7.54 18.25 17.22
N ASP A 13 -7.86 19.22 18.10
CA ASP A 13 -7.31 20.57 18.05
C ASP A 13 -5.79 20.56 18.34
N ILE A 14 -5.33 19.69 19.25
CA ILE A 14 -3.89 19.47 19.51
C ILE A 14 -3.22 18.85 18.26
N LEU A 15 -3.84 17.85 17.63
CA LEU A 15 -3.29 17.23 16.43
C LEU A 15 -3.17 18.26 15.29
N LEU A 16 -4.19 19.07 15.06
CA LEU A 16 -4.17 20.11 14.02
C LEU A 16 -3.11 21.19 14.25
N SER A 17 -2.64 21.41 15.48
CA SER A 17 -1.59 22.40 15.78
C SER A 17 -0.17 21.92 15.44
N ARG A 18 0.02 20.64 15.15
CA ARG A 18 1.34 20.08 14.84
C ARG A 18 1.74 20.32 13.38
N PRO A 19 3.04 20.48 13.10
CA PRO A 19 3.51 20.48 11.73
C PRO A 19 3.49 19.06 11.15
N TYR A 20 3.01 18.93 9.93
CA TYR A 20 2.97 17.67 9.18
C TYR A 20 3.48 17.87 7.75
N LEU A 21 4.02 16.81 7.17
CA LEU A 21 4.31 16.76 5.74
C LEU A 21 2.99 16.65 4.97
N THR A 22 2.76 17.54 4.01
CA THR A 22 1.65 17.42 3.07
C THR A 22 1.91 16.25 2.14
N ARG A 23 0.94 15.33 2.05
CA ARG A 23 1.04 14.14 1.19
C ARG A 23 0.65 14.49 -0.25
N HIS A 24 1.30 13.80 -1.19
CA HIS A 24 0.91 13.89 -2.59
C HIS A 24 -0.20 12.86 -2.87
N THR A 25 -1.44 13.32 -2.90
CA THR A 25 -2.58 12.50 -3.31
C THR A 25 -2.79 12.61 -4.82
N GLN A 26 -3.41 11.61 -5.43
CA GLN A 26 -3.79 11.62 -6.85
C GLN A 26 -5.00 12.55 -7.14
N TYR A 27 -5.62 13.08 -6.10
CA TYR A 27 -6.86 13.86 -6.19
C TYR A 27 -6.60 15.31 -5.79
N ASP A 28 -7.30 16.23 -6.46
CA ASP A 28 -7.49 17.58 -5.96
C ASP A 28 -8.32 17.51 -4.66
N VAL A 29 -7.72 17.96 -3.55
CA VAL A 29 -8.33 17.85 -2.21
C VAL A 29 -9.62 18.69 -2.13
N ASP A 30 -9.69 19.85 -2.79
CA ASP A 30 -10.87 20.70 -2.77
C ASP A 30 -12.01 20.08 -3.58
N GLU A 31 -11.75 19.57 -4.78
CA GLU A 31 -12.72 18.83 -5.57
C GLU A 31 -13.23 17.59 -4.83
N LEU A 32 -12.30 16.83 -4.24
CA LEU A 32 -12.62 15.62 -3.48
C LEU A 32 -13.52 15.93 -2.28
N THR A 33 -13.18 16.95 -1.48
CA THR A 33 -13.96 17.32 -0.29
C THR A 33 -15.32 17.91 -0.64
N ALA A 34 -15.43 18.64 -1.75
CA ALA A 34 -16.70 19.18 -2.25
C ALA A 34 -17.66 18.07 -2.73
N SER A 35 -17.15 16.91 -3.12
CA SER A 35 -17.99 15.80 -3.57
C SER A 35 -18.87 15.26 -2.44
N LYS A 36 -20.06 14.72 -2.80
CA LYS A 36 -20.99 14.12 -1.82
C LYS A 36 -20.63 12.69 -1.42
N GLN A 37 -19.72 12.05 -2.16
CA GLN A 37 -19.27 10.71 -1.83
C GLN A 37 -18.48 10.71 -0.51
N ILE A 38 -18.55 9.60 0.20
CA ILE A 38 -17.71 9.34 1.37
C ILE A 38 -16.24 9.27 0.92
N LYS A 39 -15.36 10.01 1.56
CA LYS A 39 -13.91 9.91 1.35
C LYS A 39 -13.39 8.82 2.27
N LEU A 40 -13.04 7.67 1.71
CA LEU A 40 -12.57 6.52 2.45
C LEU A 40 -11.05 6.40 2.34
N ILE A 41 -10.33 6.80 3.39
CA ILE A 41 -8.88 6.72 3.45
C ILE A 41 -8.49 5.39 4.08
N THR A 42 -7.90 4.51 3.26
CA THR A 42 -7.45 3.17 3.68
C THR A 42 -5.94 3.02 3.53
N GLY A 43 -5.40 1.92 4.02
CA GLY A 43 -3.97 1.61 3.89
C GLY A 43 -3.38 1.02 5.16
N PRO A 44 -2.10 0.66 5.15
CA PRO A 44 -1.41 0.06 6.28
C PRO A 44 -1.51 0.89 7.55
N ARG A 45 -1.39 0.24 8.70
CA ARG A 45 -1.30 0.93 9.99
C ARG A 45 -0.08 1.85 10.03
N ARG A 46 -0.21 3.05 10.66
CA ARG A 46 0.90 4.02 10.85
C ARG A 46 1.42 4.69 9.57
N THR A 47 0.62 4.80 8.52
CA THR A 47 0.97 5.54 7.29
C THR A 47 0.51 6.98 7.27
N GLY A 48 -0.14 7.46 8.34
CA GLY A 48 -0.60 8.84 8.46
C GLY A 48 -2.02 9.08 7.95
N LYS A 49 -2.88 8.06 7.83
CA LYS A 49 -4.29 8.20 7.38
C LYS A 49 -5.10 9.22 8.18
N SER A 50 -5.06 9.11 9.50
CA SER A 50 -5.76 10.04 10.41
C SER A 50 -5.24 11.48 10.26
N THR A 51 -3.92 11.62 10.07
CA THR A 51 -3.28 12.91 9.83
C THR A 51 -3.76 13.52 8.51
N GLU A 52 -3.76 12.74 7.43
CA GLU A 52 -4.24 13.21 6.13
C GLU A 52 -5.72 13.61 6.19
N ALA A 53 -6.57 12.81 6.84
CA ALA A 53 -7.98 13.14 7.03
C ALA A 53 -8.18 14.46 7.80
N LEU A 54 -7.35 14.71 8.82
CA LEU A 54 -7.35 15.97 9.56
C LEU A 54 -6.89 17.15 8.69
N LEU A 55 -5.83 16.97 7.90
CA LEU A 55 -5.30 18.00 7.01
C LEU A 55 -6.29 18.35 5.89
N MET A 56 -6.98 17.37 5.32
CA MET A 56 -8.06 17.56 4.34
C MET A 56 -9.17 18.51 4.85
N LEU A 57 -9.43 18.47 6.16
CA LEU A 57 -10.52 19.20 6.80
C LEU A 57 -10.05 20.40 7.63
N LYS A 58 -8.75 20.70 7.65
CA LYS A 58 -8.12 21.69 8.53
C LYS A 58 -8.81 23.06 8.51
N ASP A 59 -9.17 23.54 7.32
CA ASP A 59 -9.77 24.86 7.12
C ASP A 59 -11.30 24.80 6.98
N ARG A 60 -11.92 23.69 7.45
CA ARG A 60 -13.35 23.42 7.36
C ARG A 60 -13.96 23.22 8.74
N ASN A 61 -15.28 23.47 8.84
CA ASN A 61 -16.00 23.17 10.07
C ASN A 61 -16.38 21.68 10.12
N PHE A 62 -15.69 20.88 10.96
CA PHE A 62 -15.92 19.45 11.02
C PHE A 62 -15.99 18.88 12.46
N ALA A 63 -16.85 17.89 12.61
CA ALA A 63 -16.92 17.05 13.81
C ALA A 63 -15.96 15.86 13.69
N TYR A 64 -15.45 15.35 14.82
CA TYR A 64 -14.46 14.29 14.88
C TYR A 64 -14.85 13.21 15.87
N LEU A 65 -14.77 11.95 15.46
CA LEU A 65 -14.86 10.77 16.30
C LEU A 65 -13.71 9.81 16.01
N ASN A 66 -13.03 9.38 17.06
CA ASN A 66 -11.97 8.37 17.02
C ASN A 66 -12.46 7.09 17.68
N PHE A 67 -12.53 6.01 16.90
CA PHE A 67 -13.01 4.69 17.34
C PHE A 67 -11.88 3.81 17.93
N ASP A 68 -10.67 4.31 18.10
CA ASP A 68 -9.66 3.69 18.97
C ASP A 68 -9.95 3.96 20.47
N ASP A 69 -10.88 4.87 20.80
CA ASP A 69 -11.31 5.15 22.16
C ASP A 69 -12.27 4.08 22.70
N GLY A 70 -11.73 3.19 23.55
CA GLY A 70 -12.54 2.13 24.18
C GLY A 70 -13.69 2.65 25.06
N LYS A 71 -13.61 3.90 25.58
CA LYS A 71 -14.73 4.49 26.35
C LYS A 71 -15.88 4.89 25.43
N LEU A 72 -15.57 5.40 24.23
CA LEU A 72 -16.56 5.67 23.20
C LEU A 72 -17.30 4.38 22.80
N LEU A 73 -16.54 3.33 22.47
CA LEU A 73 -17.09 2.03 22.06
C LEU A 73 -17.93 1.38 23.15
N SER A 74 -17.49 1.45 24.42
CA SER A 74 -18.22 0.84 25.54
C SER A 74 -19.54 1.56 25.87
N ALA A 75 -19.62 2.86 25.56
CA ALA A 75 -20.78 3.69 25.83
C ALA A 75 -21.57 4.02 24.56
N TRP A 76 -21.36 3.25 23.47
CA TRP A 76 -21.93 3.55 22.17
C TRP A 76 -23.46 3.42 22.17
N ASP A 77 -24.10 4.47 21.69
CA ASP A 77 -25.52 4.54 21.36
C ASP A 77 -25.66 5.54 20.20
N ASP A 78 -26.21 5.08 19.08
CA ASP A 78 -26.27 5.82 17.81
C ASP A 78 -26.92 7.21 17.96
N ASP A 79 -28.06 7.28 18.65
CA ASP A 79 -28.84 8.50 18.76
C ASP A 79 -28.20 9.46 19.78
N LEU A 80 -27.74 8.93 20.90
CA LEU A 80 -27.02 9.74 21.92
C LEU A 80 -25.72 10.32 21.37
N VAL A 81 -24.96 9.56 20.58
CA VAL A 81 -23.73 10.06 19.92
C VAL A 81 -24.07 11.16 18.94
N TRP A 82 -25.11 10.96 18.11
CA TRP A 82 -25.52 11.94 17.12
C TRP A 82 -25.99 13.26 17.76
N GLU A 83 -26.84 13.21 18.78
CA GLU A 83 -27.29 14.38 19.54
C GLU A 83 -26.11 15.11 20.22
N THR A 84 -25.20 14.33 20.80
CA THR A 84 -24.01 14.92 21.47
C THR A 84 -23.05 15.57 20.47
N LEU A 85 -22.85 14.96 19.29
CA LEU A 85 -22.05 15.56 18.22
C LEU A 85 -22.60 16.93 17.84
N ARG A 86 -23.92 17.04 17.57
CA ARG A 86 -24.55 18.32 17.22
C ARG A 86 -24.46 19.36 18.35
N ALA A 87 -24.46 18.93 19.58
CA ALA A 87 -24.32 19.83 20.74
C ALA A 87 -22.88 20.33 20.95
N VAL A 88 -21.86 19.50 20.63
CA VAL A 88 -20.41 19.82 20.81
C VAL A 88 -19.83 20.52 19.60
N TYR A 89 -20.32 20.22 18.41
CA TYR A 89 -19.93 20.79 17.12
C TYR A 89 -21.14 21.42 16.43
N PRO A 90 -21.56 22.62 16.81
CA PRO A 90 -22.69 23.26 16.15
C PRO A 90 -22.37 23.52 14.66
N ASP A 91 -23.35 23.24 13.81
CA ASP A 91 -23.30 23.53 12.37
C ASP A 91 -22.11 22.96 11.60
N PHE A 92 -21.59 21.82 12.04
CA PHE A 92 -20.50 21.15 11.30
C PHE A 92 -20.97 20.70 9.90
N GLU A 93 -20.10 20.90 8.92
CA GLU A 93 -20.34 20.54 7.52
C GLU A 93 -19.81 19.15 7.18
N TYR A 94 -18.75 18.72 7.87
CA TYR A 94 -18.08 17.45 7.66
C TYR A 94 -18.01 16.64 8.95
N LEU A 95 -18.02 15.31 8.79
CA LEU A 95 -17.82 14.38 9.90
C LEU A 95 -16.62 13.48 9.58
N LEU A 96 -15.57 13.58 10.41
CA LEU A 96 -14.42 12.68 10.36
C LEU A 96 -14.61 11.52 11.32
N LEU A 97 -14.63 10.30 10.78
CA LEU A 97 -14.73 9.03 11.50
C LEU A 97 -13.39 8.30 11.37
N ASP A 98 -12.60 8.31 12.44
CA ASP A 98 -11.25 7.76 12.45
C ASP A 98 -11.24 6.33 13.01
N GLU A 99 -10.60 5.37 12.27
CA GLU A 99 -10.53 3.92 12.58
C GLU A 99 -11.93 3.28 12.79
N VAL A 100 -12.87 3.62 11.90
CA VAL A 100 -14.31 3.26 12.01
C VAL A 100 -14.57 1.76 12.14
N GLN A 101 -13.70 0.89 11.63
CA GLN A 101 -13.83 -0.57 11.70
C GLN A 101 -13.78 -1.14 13.12
N ASN A 102 -13.46 -0.33 14.12
CA ASN A 102 -13.48 -0.74 15.53
C ASN A 102 -14.89 -0.71 16.12
N LEU A 103 -15.85 -0.07 15.45
CA LEU A 103 -17.26 -0.08 15.84
C LEU A 103 -17.99 -1.24 15.15
N ASP A 104 -18.61 -2.12 15.90
CA ASP A 104 -19.50 -3.16 15.35
C ASP A 104 -20.74 -2.51 14.73
N GLY A 105 -21.10 -2.91 13.48
CA GLY A 105 -22.25 -2.35 12.76
C GLY A 105 -22.07 -0.92 12.24
N TRP A 106 -20.84 -0.42 12.19
CA TRP A 106 -20.50 0.93 11.70
C TRP A 106 -21.05 1.23 10.29
N ASP A 107 -21.11 0.24 9.44
CA ASP A 107 -21.58 0.33 8.04
C ASP A 107 -23.07 0.72 7.95
N LEU A 108 -23.91 0.22 8.84
CA LEU A 108 -25.32 0.60 8.93
C LEU A 108 -25.48 2.04 9.41
N TRP A 109 -24.70 2.44 10.41
CA TRP A 109 -24.72 3.79 10.96
C TRP A 109 -24.20 4.82 9.92
N VAL A 110 -23.09 4.56 9.26
CA VAL A 110 -22.56 5.38 8.17
C VAL A 110 -23.56 5.49 7.03
N SER A 111 -24.23 4.38 6.65
CA SER A 111 -25.26 4.41 5.62
C SER A 111 -26.48 5.28 6.02
N LYS A 112 -26.87 5.29 7.31
CA LYS A 112 -27.90 6.19 7.86
C LYS A 112 -27.47 7.65 7.69
N LEU A 113 -26.25 8.01 8.11
CA LEU A 113 -25.72 9.36 8.02
C LEU A 113 -25.57 9.84 6.56
N TYR A 114 -25.16 8.96 5.66
CA TYR A 114 -25.08 9.28 4.22
C TYR A 114 -26.44 9.65 3.63
N ARG A 115 -27.50 8.89 3.99
CA ARG A 115 -28.89 9.23 3.56
C ARG A 115 -29.40 10.54 4.15
N MET A 116 -28.87 10.95 5.31
CA MET A 116 -29.16 12.27 5.91
C MET A 116 -28.39 13.41 5.23
N GLY A 117 -27.53 13.10 4.25
CA GLY A 117 -26.75 14.10 3.50
C GLY A 117 -25.48 14.57 4.22
N ILE A 118 -25.02 13.86 5.24
CA ILE A 118 -23.79 14.19 5.97
C ILE A 118 -22.57 13.88 5.09
N ASN A 119 -21.70 14.87 4.91
CA ASN A 119 -20.44 14.72 4.20
C ASN A 119 -19.39 14.11 5.12
N MET A 120 -18.85 12.94 4.74
CA MET A 120 -18.00 12.16 5.63
C MET A 120 -16.61 11.90 5.04
N VAL A 121 -15.60 11.98 5.92
CA VAL A 121 -14.27 11.42 5.71
C VAL A 121 -14.11 10.27 6.71
N ILE A 122 -13.71 9.11 6.23
CA ILE A 122 -13.62 7.88 7.02
C ILE A 122 -12.21 7.33 6.86
N THR A 123 -11.57 6.94 7.96
CA THR A 123 -10.31 6.24 7.90
C THR A 123 -10.43 4.80 8.40
N GLY A 124 -9.54 3.94 7.91
CA GLY A 124 -9.39 2.60 8.42
C GLY A 124 -8.18 1.84 7.91
N SER A 125 -7.63 0.99 8.76
CA SER A 125 -6.40 0.25 8.52
C SER A 125 -6.61 -1.18 7.98
N ASN A 126 -7.78 -1.47 7.41
CA ASN A 126 -8.12 -2.81 6.93
C ASN A 126 -8.76 -2.79 5.54
N ALA A 127 -8.20 -3.57 4.61
CA ALA A 127 -8.76 -3.76 3.26
C ALA A 127 -10.17 -4.39 3.27
N LYS A 128 -10.58 -5.06 4.35
CA LYS A 128 -11.97 -5.54 4.52
C LYS A 128 -13.01 -4.43 4.61
N LEU A 129 -12.61 -3.21 4.95
CA LEU A 129 -13.52 -2.06 4.78
C LEU A 129 -14.07 -1.96 3.36
N LEU A 130 -13.36 -2.54 2.39
CA LEU A 130 -13.73 -2.59 0.97
C LEU A 130 -14.38 -3.91 0.55
N SER A 131 -14.45 -4.90 1.45
CA SER A 131 -14.99 -6.22 1.14
C SER A 131 -16.52 -6.25 1.20
N SER A 132 -17.11 -7.40 0.89
CA SER A 132 -18.53 -7.67 0.58
C SER A 132 -19.59 -6.92 1.41
N GLU A 133 -19.30 -6.53 2.64
CA GLU A 133 -20.26 -5.83 3.51
C GLU A 133 -20.39 -4.35 3.13
N MET A 134 -19.25 -3.63 2.91
CA MET A 134 -19.27 -2.26 2.38
C MET A 134 -19.72 -2.18 0.92
N ALA A 135 -19.28 -3.13 0.11
CA ALA A 135 -19.63 -3.14 -1.30
C ALA A 135 -21.14 -3.20 -1.51
N THR A 136 -21.88 -3.86 -0.62
CA THR A 136 -23.34 -3.97 -0.72
C THR A 136 -24.09 -2.72 -0.22
N LEU A 137 -23.67 -2.13 0.91
CA LEU A 137 -24.40 -1.01 1.54
C LEU A 137 -23.99 0.37 1.00
N LEU A 138 -22.71 0.53 0.60
CA LEU A 138 -22.13 1.79 0.16
C LEU A 138 -21.67 1.77 -1.30
N THR A 139 -22.15 0.82 -2.12
CA THR A 139 -21.80 0.73 -3.54
C THR A 139 -22.03 2.06 -4.26
N GLY A 140 -20.96 2.59 -4.90
CA GLY A 140 -21.02 3.84 -5.64
C GLY A 140 -21.13 5.12 -4.78
N ARG A 141 -21.02 5.00 -3.45
CA ARG A 141 -21.17 6.13 -2.49
C ARG A 141 -19.88 6.59 -1.86
N TYR A 142 -18.73 5.99 -2.19
CA TYR A 142 -17.43 6.38 -1.66
C TYR A 142 -16.38 6.51 -2.76
N ILE A 143 -15.38 7.33 -2.49
CA ILE A 143 -14.12 7.43 -3.22
C ILE A 143 -13.04 6.91 -2.28
N GLN A 144 -12.28 5.91 -2.76
CA GLN A 144 -11.19 5.34 -1.98
C GLN A 144 -9.89 6.09 -2.24
N ILE A 145 -9.15 6.35 -1.16
CA ILE A 145 -7.80 6.90 -1.16
C ILE A 145 -6.92 5.89 -0.42
N GLU A 146 -6.04 5.20 -1.13
CA GLU A 146 -5.10 4.27 -0.49
C GLU A 146 -3.82 5.02 -0.09
N MET A 147 -3.55 5.09 1.21
CA MET A 147 -2.36 5.72 1.77
C MET A 147 -1.29 4.68 2.10
N LEU A 148 -0.23 4.69 1.34
CA LEU A 148 0.98 3.88 1.56
C LEU A 148 2.00 4.65 2.43
N PRO A 149 3.08 4.01 2.94
CA PRO A 149 4.23 4.71 3.50
C PRO A 149 4.73 5.81 2.57
N PHE A 150 5.58 6.71 3.02
CA PHE A 150 6.10 7.80 2.17
C PHE A 150 6.66 7.27 0.85
N SER A 151 6.35 7.95 -0.25
CA SER A 151 7.00 7.73 -1.53
C SER A 151 8.45 8.22 -1.50
N LEU A 152 9.24 7.85 -2.51
CA LEU A 152 10.59 8.40 -2.65
C LEU A 152 10.58 9.92 -2.73
N SER A 153 9.61 10.52 -3.44
CA SER A 153 9.44 11.97 -3.51
C SER A 153 9.13 12.59 -2.15
N GLU A 154 8.18 12.01 -1.39
CA GLU A 154 7.83 12.48 -0.04
C GLU A 154 9.01 12.32 0.93
N PHE A 155 9.80 11.25 0.80
CA PHE A 155 11.01 11.05 1.57
C PHE A 155 12.08 12.13 1.27
N PHE A 156 12.24 12.52 0.01
CA PHE A 156 13.14 13.61 -0.37
C PHE A 156 12.66 14.96 0.21
N ILE A 157 11.36 15.27 0.11
CA ILE A 157 10.79 16.49 0.72
C ILE A 157 11.00 16.51 2.23
N TRP A 158 10.82 15.37 2.91
CA TRP A 158 11.11 15.26 4.35
C TRP A 158 12.55 15.61 4.69
N ASN A 159 13.50 15.22 3.82
CA ASN A 159 14.92 15.54 3.96
C ASN A 159 15.29 16.93 3.41
N HIS A 160 14.31 17.82 3.21
CA HIS A 160 14.50 19.17 2.65
C HIS A 160 15.14 19.17 1.26
N ARG A 161 14.82 18.18 0.45
CA ARG A 161 15.28 18.03 -0.93
C ARG A 161 14.13 17.84 -1.90
N ASN A 162 14.37 18.12 -3.18
CA ASN A 162 13.38 17.93 -4.23
C ASN A 162 13.86 16.85 -5.21
N LEU A 163 13.05 15.81 -5.40
CA LEU A 163 13.37 14.70 -6.29
C LEU A 163 13.55 15.14 -7.75
N SER A 164 12.84 16.18 -8.20
CA SER A 164 13.01 16.73 -9.56
C SER A 164 14.40 17.32 -9.80
N GLU A 165 15.07 17.81 -8.76
CA GLU A 165 16.43 18.37 -8.85
C GLU A 165 17.50 17.29 -9.02
N VAL A 166 17.24 16.06 -8.55
CA VAL A 166 18.13 14.90 -8.76
C VAL A 166 18.33 14.62 -10.26
N SER A 167 17.33 14.91 -11.08
CA SER A 167 17.40 14.69 -12.53
C SER A 167 18.34 15.66 -13.26
N GLU A 168 18.61 16.82 -12.69
CA GLU A 168 19.47 17.87 -13.27
C GLU A 168 20.92 17.75 -12.77
N MET A 169 21.11 17.24 -11.57
CA MET A 169 22.42 16.97 -10.97
C MET A 169 22.80 15.51 -11.22
N LYS A 170 23.28 15.19 -12.41
CA LYS A 170 23.94 13.91 -12.68
C LYS A 170 25.09 13.77 -11.67
N ASP A 171 24.93 12.85 -10.68
CA ASP A 171 25.98 12.41 -9.75
C ASP A 171 26.16 13.14 -8.41
N SER A 172 25.10 13.56 -7.74
CA SER A 172 25.31 13.83 -6.33
C SER A 172 25.32 12.50 -5.56
N ALA A 173 26.51 12.09 -5.12
CA ALA A 173 26.68 10.88 -4.28
C ALA A 173 25.76 10.89 -3.06
N SER A 174 25.37 12.08 -2.57
CA SER A 174 24.45 12.24 -1.45
C SER A 174 22.99 11.88 -1.80
N ASP A 175 22.55 12.13 -3.03
CA ASP A 175 21.19 11.79 -3.47
C ASP A 175 21.05 10.29 -3.75
N LEU A 176 22.07 9.68 -4.35
CA LEU A 176 22.13 8.23 -4.50
C LEU A 176 22.18 7.52 -3.14
N SER A 177 22.88 8.09 -2.16
CA SER A 177 22.89 7.60 -0.78
C SER A 177 21.50 7.68 -0.12
N LEU A 178 20.75 8.78 -0.35
CA LEU A 178 19.37 8.90 0.13
C LEU A 178 18.43 7.89 -0.54
N ILE A 179 18.58 7.65 -1.85
CA ILE A 179 17.80 6.63 -2.56
C ILE A 179 18.12 5.25 -1.99
N ALA A 180 19.39 4.94 -1.77
CA ALA A 180 19.81 3.67 -1.16
C ALA A 180 19.27 3.52 0.26
N ASP A 181 19.31 4.57 1.10
CA ASP A 181 18.73 4.58 2.43
C ASP A 181 17.21 4.29 2.39
N TYR A 182 16.50 4.95 1.48
CA TYR A 182 15.07 4.70 1.30
C TYR A 182 14.78 3.27 0.82
N LEU A 183 15.57 2.72 -0.10
CA LEU A 183 15.41 1.34 -0.57
C LEU A 183 15.64 0.32 0.54
N HIS A 184 16.56 0.57 1.46
CA HIS A 184 16.81 -0.32 2.59
C HIS A 184 15.77 -0.19 3.70
N HIS A 185 15.55 1.03 4.17
CA HIS A 185 14.81 1.29 5.41
C HIS A 185 13.33 1.64 5.19
N GLY A 186 12.91 1.81 3.93
CA GLY A 186 11.54 2.11 3.58
C GLY A 186 11.10 3.53 3.91
N GLY A 187 9.79 3.76 3.83
CA GLY A 187 9.14 5.06 3.93
C GLY A 187 8.13 5.21 5.07
N TYR A 188 8.14 4.37 6.10
CA TYR A 188 7.25 4.58 7.25
C TYR A 188 7.57 5.92 7.95
N PRO A 189 6.58 6.81 8.20
CA PRO A 189 6.82 8.16 8.72
C PRO A 189 7.68 8.18 9.99
N GLU A 190 7.38 7.31 10.96
CA GLU A 190 8.11 7.23 12.21
C GLU A 190 9.57 6.77 12.04
N THR A 191 9.85 5.89 11.07
CA THR A 191 11.22 5.45 10.78
C THR A 191 12.00 6.48 9.98
N VAL A 192 11.32 7.23 9.13
CA VAL A 192 11.94 8.36 8.41
C VAL A 192 12.37 9.45 9.39
N ALA A 193 11.56 9.70 10.42
CA ALA A 193 11.88 10.66 11.50
C ALA A 193 13.00 10.18 12.44
N ALA A 194 13.21 8.86 12.58
CA ALA A 194 14.19 8.28 13.51
C ALA A 194 14.81 6.98 12.95
N ARG A 195 15.70 7.11 11.95
CA ARG A 195 16.31 5.97 11.22
C ARG A 195 16.98 4.93 12.13
N SER A 196 17.64 5.35 13.19
CA SER A 196 18.30 4.44 14.15
C SER A 196 17.34 3.48 14.86
N LEU A 197 16.04 3.78 14.87
CA LEU A 197 15.02 2.95 15.49
C LEU A 197 14.22 2.09 14.50
N THR A 198 14.51 2.16 13.21
CA THR A 198 13.74 1.51 12.13
C THR A 198 13.51 0.03 12.40
N GLN A 199 14.55 -0.74 12.64
CA GLN A 199 14.45 -2.19 12.84
C GLN A 199 13.55 -2.53 14.05
N ASN A 200 13.78 -1.90 15.20
CA ASN A 200 13.00 -2.15 16.42
C ASN A 200 11.53 -1.74 16.25
N TYR A 201 11.29 -0.58 15.64
CA TYR A 201 9.95 -0.06 15.42
C TYR A 201 9.16 -0.96 14.48
N LEU A 202 9.71 -1.28 13.29
CA LEU A 202 9.02 -2.09 12.29
C LEU A 202 8.86 -3.54 12.73
N SER A 203 9.83 -4.10 13.48
CA SER A 203 9.66 -5.42 14.09
C SER A 203 8.46 -5.45 15.04
N THR A 204 8.35 -4.44 15.92
CA THR A 204 7.21 -4.31 16.86
C THR A 204 5.89 -4.07 16.13
N LEU A 205 5.90 -3.25 15.07
CA LEU A 205 4.72 -2.97 14.26
C LEU A 205 4.23 -4.25 13.54
N PHE A 206 5.16 -5.01 12.95
CA PHE A 206 4.85 -6.29 12.32
C PHE A 206 4.18 -7.25 13.29
N ASP A 207 4.78 -7.45 14.46
CA ASP A 207 4.22 -8.33 15.49
C ASP A 207 2.83 -7.84 15.95
N SER A 208 2.65 -6.53 16.10
CA SER A 208 1.34 -5.94 16.41
C SER A 208 0.30 -6.21 15.34
N ILE A 209 0.67 -6.15 14.06
CA ILE A 209 -0.22 -6.50 12.93
C ILE A 209 -0.62 -7.96 13.01
N ILE A 210 0.34 -8.88 13.18
CA ILE A 210 0.07 -10.31 13.27
C ILE A 210 -0.86 -10.63 14.46
N TRP A 211 -0.52 -10.12 15.65
CA TRP A 211 -1.23 -10.49 16.87
C TRP A 211 -2.55 -9.75 17.06
N LYS A 212 -2.57 -8.41 16.88
CA LYS A 212 -3.77 -7.60 17.16
C LYS A 212 -4.70 -7.51 15.98
N ASP A 213 -4.18 -7.22 14.78
CA ASP A 213 -5.01 -6.93 13.63
C ASP A 213 -5.46 -8.22 12.92
N ILE A 214 -4.68 -9.31 12.99
CA ILE A 214 -5.04 -10.58 12.36
C ILE A 214 -5.51 -11.62 13.37
N ALA A 215 -4.62 -12.07 14.25
CA ALA A 215 -4.90 -13.24 15.09
C ALA A 215 -6.09 -13.04 16.01
N LYS A 216 -6.18 -11.89 16.69
CA LYS A 216 -7.31 -11.56 17.56
C LYS A 216 -8.62 -11.41 16.77
N ARG A 217 -8.60 -10.71 15.63
CA ARG A 217 -9.79 -10.47 14.80
C ARG A 217 -10.36 -11.76 14.23
N HIS A 218 -9.52 -12.64 13.70
CA HIS A 218 -9.95 -13.90 13.07
C HIS A 218 -9.99 -15.08 14.04
N LYS A 219 -9.73 -14.83 15.33
CA LYS A 219 -9.68 -15.87 16.37
C LYS A 219 -8.79 -17.06 15.93
N VAL A 220 -7.60 -16.72 15.39
CA VAL A 220 -6.64 -17.72 14.90
C VAL A 220 -6.15 -18.57 16.08
N ARG A 221 -6.32 -19.89 15.99
CA ARG A 221 -5.91 -20.82 17.06
C ARG A 221 -4.40 -21.00 17.11
N ASN A 222 -3.79 -21.19 15.95
CA ASN A 222 -2.34 -21.36 15.83
C ASN A 222 -1.72 -20.09 15.23
N VAL A 223 -1.34 -19.15 16.07
CA VAL A 223 -0.75 -17.87 15.66
C VAL A 223 0.69 -18.04 15.22
N GLU A 224 1.38 -19.07 15.72
CA GLU A 224 2.74 -19.39 15.33
C GLU A 224 2.83 -19.79 13.85
N ASP A 225 1.93 -20.64 13.36
CA ASP A 225 1.84 -20.99 11.93
C ASP A 225 1.59 -19.76 11.05
N LEU A 226 0.71 -18.84 11.48
CA LEU A 226 0.45 -17.59 10.77
C LEU A 226 1.72 -16.72 10.73
N ASN A 227 2.43 -16.60 11.84
CA ASN A 227 3.68 -15.85 11.93
C ASN A 227 4.78 -16.47 11.07
N ASN A 228 4.93 -17.79 11.10
CA ASN A 228 5.91 -18.51 10.28
C ASN A 228 5.65 -18.31 8.79
N LEU A 229 4.37 -18.36 8.36
CA LEU A 229 4.00 -18.04 6.98
C LEU A 229 4.35 -16.59 6.61
N ALA A 230 4.05 -15.63 7.49
CA ALA A 230 4.35 -14.23 7.24
C ALA A 230 5.87 -14.00 7.10
N MET A 231 6.66 -14.56 8.01
CA MET A 231 8.13 -14.48 8.00
C MET A 231 8.72 -15.14 6.74
N TYR A 232 8.20 -16.30 6.34
CA TYR A 232 8.62 -16.99 5.12
C TYR A 232 8.37 -16.13 3.88
N LEU A 233 7.14 -15.54 3.76
CA LEU A 233 6.77 -14.71 2.61
C LEU A 233 7.57 -13.42 2.56
N VAL A 234 7.82 -12.76 3.70
CA VAL A 234 8.69 -11.56 3.77
C VAL A 234 10.12 -11.89 3.36
N SER A 235 10.67 -13.03 3.81
CA SER A 235 12.03 -13.46 3.45
C SER A 235 12.17 -13.84 1.96
N ASN A 236 11.06 -14.25 1.34
CA ASN A 236 11.01 -14.65 -0.07
C ASN A 236 10.28 -13.63 -0.97
N PHE A 237 10.29 -12.35 -0.59
CA PHE A 237 9.66 -11.29 -1.37
C PHE A 237 10.19 -11.24 -2.80
N CYS A 238 9.36 -10.78 -3.74
CA CYS A 238 9.58 -10.77 -5.19
C CYS A 238 9.71 -12.16 -5.84
N ASN A 239 9.70 -13.26 -5.08
CA ASN A 239 9.76 -14.61 -5.65
C ASN A 239 8.36 -15.15 -5.94
N PRO A 240 8.22 -15.98 -6.99
CA PRO A 240 7.00 -16.72 -7.23
C PRO A 240 6.83 -17.84 -6.19
N PHE A 241 5.61 -18.11 -5.81
CA PHE A 241 5.22 -19.18 -4.89
C PHE A 241 3.84 -19.74 -5.23
N SER A 242 3.55 -20.93 -4.76
CA SER A 242 2.20 -21.50 -4.77
C SER A 242 1.74 -21.87 -3.36
N ALA A 243 0.43 -21.86 -3.12
CA ALA A 243 -0.11 -22.26 -1.83
C ALA A 243 0.18 -23.72 -1.47
N ASN A 244 0.41 -24.59 -2.47
CA ASN A 244 0.78 -25.99 -2.26
C ASN A 244 2.22 -26.08 -1.74
N GLU A 245 3.17 -25.43 -2.40
CA GLU A 245 4.58 -25.36 -1.97
C GLU A 245 4.71 -24.77 -0.55
N LEU A 246 3.95 -23.73 -0.24
CA LEU A 246 3.94 -23.13 1.09
C LEU A 246 3.38 -24.10 2.16
N ALA A 247 2.30 -24.83 1.82
CA ALA A 247 1.72 -25.80 2.75
C ALA A 247 2.71 -26.93 3.07
N GLU A 248 3.42 -27.43 2.06
CA GLU A 248 4.45 -28.46 2.20
C GLU A 248 5.67 -27.95 2.99
N ALA A 249 6.23 -26.82 2.59
CA ALA A 249 7.42 -26.23 3.20
C ALA A 249 7.24 -25.87 4.68
N LEU A 250 6.02 -25.45 5.08
CA LEU A 250 5.70 -25.03 6.45
C LEU A 250 4.94 -26.10 7.25
N GLY A 251 4.72 -27.28 6.69
CA GLY A 251 4.06 -28.40 7.38
C GLY A 251 2.58 -28.15 7.71
N PHE A 252 1.88 -27.34 6.91
CA PHE A 252 0.46 -27.06 7.16
C PHE A 252 -0.42 -28.27 6.82
N SER A 253 -1.42 -28.48 7.65
CA SER A 253 -2.37 -29.61 7.51
C SER A 253 -3.20 -29.56 6.21
N SER A 254 -3.35 -28.39 5.60
CA SER A 254 -4.08 -28.24 4.33
C SER A 254 -3.71 -26.96 3.58
N VAL A 255 -3.77 -27.05 2.26
CA VAL A 255 -3.64 -25.88 1.35
C VAL A 255 -4.73 -24.84 1.60
N ALA A 256 -5.90 -25.27 2.08
CA ALA A 256 -6.98 -24.34 2.42
C ALA A 256 -6.61 -23.44 3.61
N THR A 257 -5.90 -23.98 4.61
CA THR A 257 -5.37 -23.20 5.75
C THR A 257 -4.35 -22.18 5.27
N THR A 258 -3.42 -22.57 4.39
CA THR A 258 -2.43 -21.68 3.78
C THR A 258 -3.10 -20.52 3.06
N LYS A 259 -4.07 -20.79 2.17
CA LYS A 259 -4.81 -19.76 1.44
C LYS A 259 -5.60 -18.82 2.38
N LYS A 260 -6.16 -19.37 3.46
CA LYS A 260 -6.86 -18.59 4.48
C LYS A 260 -5.90 -17.61 5.19
N PHE A 261 -4.73 -18.08 5.60
CA PHE A 261 -3.71 -17.25 6.24
C PHE A 261 -3.12 -16.20 5.28
N MET A 262 -2.89 -16.57 4.02
CA MET A 262 -2.51 -15.59 2.99
C MET A 262 -3.55 -14.47 2.87
N GLY A 263 -4.85 -14.82 2.86
CA GLY A 263 -5.93 -13.83 2.86
C GLY A 263 -5.87 -12.89 4.08
N TYR A 264 -5.60 -13.46 5.25
CA TYR A 264 -5.46 -12.67 6.47
C TYR A 264 -4.26 -11.72 6.47
N LEU A 265 -3.12 -12.13 5.87
CA LEU A 265 -1.94 -11.28 5.73
C LEU A 265 -2.12 -10.14 4.72
N ARG A 266 -3.03 -10.30 3.76
CA ARG A 266 -3.39 -9.26 2.78
C ARG A 266 -4.28 -8.16 3.40
N GLU A 267 -5.16 -8.51 4.35
CA GLU A 267 -6.14 -7.58 4.90
C GLU A 267 -5.53 -6.31 5.54
N PRO A 268 -4.46 -6.37 6.36
CA PRO A 268 -3.82 -5.18 6.91
C PRO A 268 -2.83 -4.50 5.96
N TYR A 269 -2.87 -4.80 4.66
CA TYR A 269 -1.93 -4.32 3.65
C TYR A 269 -0.47 -4.72 3.90
N LEU A 270 -0.21 -5.77 4.67
CA LEU A 270 1.16 -6.20 4.97
C LEU A 270 1.83 -6.81 3.74
N LEU A 271 1.09 -7.67 3.03
CA LEU A 271 1.56 -8.39 1.85
C LEU A 271 0.60 -8.23 0.67
N TYR A 272 1.18 -8.16 -0.51
CA TYR A 272 0.48 -8.17 -1.79
C TYR A 272 0.87 -9.42 -2.57
N TYR A 273 -0.08 -9.97 -3.33
CA TYR A 273 0.14 -11.15 -4.18
C TYR A 273 -0.13 -10.79 -5.62
N LEU A 274 0.90 -10.86 -6.45
CA LEU A 274 0.85 -10.50 -7.86
C LEU A 274 0.68 -11.76 -8.72
N PRO A 275 -0.46 -11.94 -9.42
CA PRO A 275 -0.69 -13.10 -10.24
C PRO A 275 0.09 -13.03 -11.56
N ARG A 276 0.37 -14.19 -12.15
CA ARG A 276 0.91 -14.31 -13.50
C ARG A 276 -0.17 -13.94 -14.52
N TYR A 277 0.16 -13.04 -15.44
CA TYR A 277 -0.76 -12.67 -16.53
C TYR A 277 -1.10 -13.85 -17.43
N ASN A 278 -2.37 -14.05 -17.67
CA ASN A 278 -2.87 -14.96 -18.69
C ASN A 278 -4.27 -14.51 -19.13
N ASN A 279 -4.57 -14.66 -20.44
CA ASN A 279 -5.90 -14.32 -20.97
C ASN A 279 -7.02 -15.26 -20.46
N LYS A 280 -6.66 -16.43 -19.92
CA LYS A 280 -7.59 -17.39 -19.33
C LYS A 280 -7.55 -17.31 -17.82
N LEU A 281 -8.61 -16.78 -17.20
CA LEU A 281 -8.74 -16.62 -15.74
C LEU A 281 -8.44 -17.91 -14.95
N LYS A 282 -8.88 -19.08 -15.48
CA LYS A 282 -8.64 -20.38 -14.84
C LYS A 282 -7.14 -20.73 -14.77
N VAL A 283 -6.36 -20.35 -15.79
CA VAL A 283 -4.91 -20.56 -15.83
C VAL A 283 -4.23 -19.59 -14.86
N MET A 284 -4.62 -18.33 -14.89
CA MET A 284 -4.11 -17.28 -14.00
C MET A 284 -4.28 -17.64 -12.52
N LYS A 285 -5.47 -18.13 -12.11
CA LYS A 285 -5.75 -18.54 -10.73
C LYS A 285 -4.96 -19.76 -10.24
N LYS A 286 -4.42 -20.57 -11.15
CA LYS A 286 -3.62 -21.76 -10.82
C LYS A 286 -2.11 -21.51 -10.87
N ALA A 287 -1.69 -20.45 -11.54
CA ALA A 287 -0.28 -20.10 -11.67
C ALA A 287 0.29 -19.65 -10.33
N PRO A 288 1.60 -19.84 -10.09
CA PRO A 288 2.29 -19.21 -8.97
C PRO A 288 2.09 -17.70 -8.96
N GLN A 289 2.10 -17.10 -7.77
CA GLN A 289 2.00 -15.66 -7.55
C GLN A 289 3.33 -15.16 -6.99
N LYS A 290 3.74 -13.93 -7.33
CA LYS A 290 4.83 -13.27 -6.62
C LYS A 290 4.29 -12.59 -5.36
N VAL A 291 5.10 -12.54 -4.29
CA VAL A 291 4.77 -11.79 -3.07
C VAL A 291 5.55 -10.50 -3.00
N TYR A 292 4.87 -9.42 -2.62
CA TYR A 292 5.46 -8.11 -2.36
C TYR A 292 5.09 -7.63 -0.97
N VAL A 293 6.01 -6.89 -0.35
CA VAL A 293 5.84 -6.33 0.99
C VAL A 293 5.49 -4.85 0.86
N VAL A 294 4.61 -4.35 1.69
CA VAL A 294 4.16 -2.95 1.63
C VAL A 294 5.27 -1.93 1.78
N ASP A 295 6.37 -2.32 2.42
CA ASP A 295 7.52 -1.45 2.65
C ASP A 295 8.79 -2.29 2.86
N ASN A 296 9.90 -1.87 2.24
CA ASN A 296 11.17 -2.57 2.32
C ASN A 296 11.73 -2.65 3.75
N GLY A 297 11.41 -1.70 4.60
CA GLY A 297 11.84 -1.72 6.00
C GLY A 297 11.35 -2.94 6.78
N PHE A 298 10.21 -3.55 6.40
CA PHE A 298 9.78 -4.82 6.98
C PHE A 298 10.67 -5.99 6.56
N VAL A 299 11.22 -5.95 5.34
CA VAL A 299 12.19 -6.96 4.88
C VAL A 299 13.43 -6.90 5.76
N GLU A 300 13.98 -5.70 5.98
CA GLU A 300 15.13 -5.52 6.86
C GLU A 300 14.83 -5.94 8.31
N ALA A 301 13.65 -5.62 8.82
CA ALA A 301 13.27 -5.90 10.20
C ALA A 301 12.97 -7.38 10.47
N LYS A 302 12.55 -8.17 9.47
CA LYS A 302 11.95 -9.51 9.67
C LYS A 302 12.52 -10.63 8.78
N ALA A 303 13.25 -10.34 7.68
CA ALA A 303 13.79 -11.41 6.85
C ALA A 303 14.89 -12.19 7.55
N PHE A 304 14.91 -13.53 7.36
CA PHE A 304 15.90 -14.42 7.98
C PHE A 304 17.32 -14.25 7.43
N SER A 305 17.46 -13.80 6.20
CA SER A 305 18.75 -13.48 5.61
C SER A 305 18.61 -12.24 4.74
N VAL A 306 19.28 -11.20 5.14
CA VAL A 306 19.50 -10.03 4.30
C VAL A 306 20.77 -10.30 3.51
N SER A 307 20.71 -11.17 2.48
CA SER A 307 21.69 -11.02 1.41
C SER A 307 21.38 -9.67 0.77
N GLU A 308 22.42 -8.89 0.43
CA GLU A 308 22.29 -7.60 -0.26
C GLU A 308 21.59 -7.78 -1.61
N ASN A 309 20.26 -8.04 -1.57
CA ASN A 309 19.50 -8.26 -2.78
C ASN A 309 18.85 -6.94 -3.21
N LEU A 310 19.72 -5.97 -3.52
CA LEU A 310 19.34 -4.63 -3.96
C LEU A 310 18.38 -4.67 -5.16
N GLY A 311 18.53 -5.67 -6.02
CA GLY A 311 17.62 -5.90 -7.14
C GLY A 311 16.17 -6.16 -6.68
N ARG A 312 15.98 -7.02 -5.66
CA ARG A 312 14.63 -7.28 -5.13
C ARG A 312 14.07 -6.11 -4.35
N LEU A 313 14.90 -5.36 -3.60
CA LEU A 313 14.45 -4.15 -2.92
C LEU A 313 13.95 -3.12 -3.93
N LEU A 314 14.67 -2.97 -5.05
CA LEU A 314 14.25 -2.10 -6.14
C LEU A 314 12.96 -2.62 -6.80
N GLU A 315 12.84 -3.92 -7.06
CA GLU A 315 11.63 -4.54 -7.62
C GLU A 315 10.41 -4.33 -6.71
N ASN A 316 10.58 -4.54 -5.39
CA ASN A 316 9.50 -4.29 -4.44
C ASN A 316 9.09 -2.81 -4.42
N GLN A 317 10.05 -1.90 -4.50
CA GLN A 317 9.77 -0.46 -4.55
C GLN A 317 9.01 -0.07 -5.83
N VAL A 318 9.39 -0.63 -6.99
CA VAL A 318 8.66 -0.41 -8.25
C VAL A 318 7.23 -0.94 -8.15
N PHE A 319 7.03 -2.11 -7.53
CA PHE A 319 5.70 -2.63 -7.26
C PHE A 319 4.86 -1.65 -6.43
N ILE A 320 5.38 -1.15 -5.31
CA ILE A 320 4.68 -0.21 -4.43
C ILE A 320 4.36 1.10 -5.16
N GLU A 321 5.27 1.57 -6.02
CA GLU A 321 5.02 2.77 -6.82
C GLU A 321 3.91 2.54 -7.86
N LEU A 322 3.83 1.36 -8.47
CA LEU A 322 2.72 0.99 -9.36
C LEU A 322 1.38 0.94 -8.62
N VAL A 323 1.35 0.38 -7.39
CA VAL A 323 0.15 0.43 -6.54
C VAL A 323 -0.24 1.88 -6.22
N ARG A 324 0.73 2.73 -5.90
CA ARG A 324 0.51 4.16 -5.63
C ARG A 324 -0.10 4.89 -6.83
N ARG A 325 0.24 4.50 -8.05
CA ARG A 325 -0.36 5.01 -9.31
C ARG A 325 -1.74 4.43 -9.62
N GLY A 326 -2.31 3.63 -8.73
CA GLY A 326 -3.64 3.05 -8.88
C GLY A 326 -3.70 1.74 -9.67
N TYR A 327 -2.57 1.09 -9.94
CA TYR A 327 -2.60 -0.26 -10.48
C TYR A 327 -2.86 -1.28 -9.38
N HIS A 328 -3.78 -2.20 -9.62
CA HIS A 328 -4.19 -3.20 -8.63
C HIS A 328 -3.88 -4.61 -9.13
N ALA A 329 -3.30 -5.43 -8.27
CA ALA A 329 -3.12 -6.85 -8.54
C ALA A 329 -4.45 -7.53 -8.91
N GLU A 330 -4.42 -8.52 -9.80
CA GLU A 330 -5.57 -9.26 -10.34
C GLU A 330 -6.42 -8.49 -11.36
N THR A 331 -6.34 -7.17 -11.46
CA THR A 331 -7.15 -6.36 -12.38
C THR A 331 -6.33 -5.63 -13.42
N SER A 332 -5.33 -4.85 -12.99
CA SER A 332 -4.52 -4.01 -13.87
C SER A 332 -3.01 -4.22 -13.73
N LEU A 333 -2.54 -5.02 -12.75
CA LEU A 333 -1.13 -5.30 -12.50
C LEU A 333 -0.88 -6.82 -12.38
N PHE A 334 0.13 -7.31 -13.10
CA PHE A 334 0.50 -8.71 -13.19
C PHE A 334 2.01 -8.83 -13.40
N TYR A 335 2.59 -10.05 -13.23
CA TYR A 335 3.87 -10.41 -13.84
C TYR A 335 3.64 -11.34 -15.04
N TYR A 336 4.63 -11.51 -15.90
CA TYR A 336 4.51 -12.37 -17.06
C TYR A 336 5.71 -13.28 -17.24
N ARG A 337 5.46 -14.46 -17.76
CA ARG A 337 6.48 -15.41 -18.16
C ARG A 337 6.15 -15.97 -19.54
N SER A 338 7.08 -15.77 -20.50
CA SER A 338 6.94 -16.19 -21.89
C SER A 338 6.93 -17.71 -22.02
N ARG A 339 6.71 -18.20 -23.23
CA ARG A 339 6.77 -19.64 -23.56
C ARG A 339 8.18 -20.21 -23.39
N ASN A 340 9.21 -19.41 -23.61
CA ASN A 340 10.62 -19.78 -23.45
C ASN A 340 11.14 -19.46 -22.02
N ASP A 341 10.25 -19.32 -21.07
CA ASP A 341 10.56 -19.10 -19.65
C ASP A 341 11.29 -17.77 -19.35
N LYS A 342 11.12 -16.76 -20.23
CA LYS A 342 11.57 -15.39 -19.98
C LYS A 342 10.55 -14.65 -19.15
N GLU A 343 11.00 -13.98 -18.11
CA GLU A 343 10.14 -13.27 -17.18
C GLU A 343 10.18 -11.76 -17.43
N THR A 344 9.03 -11.10 -17.27
CA THR A 344 8.90 -9.65 -17.12
C THR A 344 8.22 -9.39 -15.78
N ASP A 345 8.84 -8.53 -14.96
CA ASP A 345 8.45 -8.33 -13.56
C ASP A 345 7.05 -7.73 -13.46
N PHE A 346 6.70 -6.77 -14.32
CA PHE A 346 5.38 -6.15 -14.29
C PHE A 346 4.78 -5.99 -15.68
N VAL A 347 3.49 -6.28 -15.74
CA VAL A 347 2.61 -6.03 -16.88
C VAL A 347 1.48 -5.16 -16.40
N THR A 348 1.34 -3.95 -16.93
CA THR A 348 0.19 -3.09 -16.66
C THR A 348 -0.87 -3.25 -17.74
N ARG A 349 -2.14 -3.10 -17.35
CA ARG A 349 -3.30 -3.18 -18.26
C ARG A 349 -4.23 -2.00 -18.07
N GLN A 350 -4.76 -1.54 -19.19
CA GLN A 350 -5.89 -0.63 -19.21
C GLN A 350 -7.03 -1.30 -19.98
N GLY A 351 -8.12 -1.65 -19.30
CA GLY A 351 -9.18 -2.45 -19.87
C GLY A 351 -8.71 -3.81 -20.37
N ALA A 352 -8.87 -4.10 -21.67
CA ALA A 352 -8.47 -5.37 -22.30
C ALA A 352 -7.02 -5.34 -22.85
N HIS A 353 -6.37 -4.18 -22.89
CA HIS A 353 -5.07 -4.01 -23.53
C HIS A 353 -3.92 -4.01 -22.51
N VAL A 354 -2.80 -4.63 -22.87
CA VAL A 354 -1.53 -4.48 -22.17
C VAL A 354 -1.00 -3.10 -22.49
N GLU A 355 -0.78 -2.30 -21.44
CA GLU A 355 -0.38 -0.90 -21.54
C GLU A 355 1.14 -0.75 -21.55
N SER A 356 1.83 -1.44 -20.62
CA SER A 356 3.28 -1.44 -20.55
C SER A 356 3.85 -2.75 -20.03
N LEU A 357 5.10 -3.02 -20.39
CA LEU A 357 5.95 -4.04 -19.78
C LEU A 357 7.08 -3.35 -19.06
N ILE A 358 7.30 -3.73 -17.80
CA ILE A 358 8.28 -3.12 -16.93
C ILE A 358 9.17 -4.22 -16.35
N GLN A 359 10.46 -4.09 -16.59
CA GLN A 359 11.51 -4.94 -16.02
C GLN A 359 12.28 -4.14 -14.99
N VAL A 360 12.79 -4.77 -13.94
CA VAL A 360 13.58 -4.12 -12.92
C VAL A 360 14.98 -4.74 -12.87
N CYS A 361 15.99 -3.91 -13.01
CA CYS A 361 17.38 -4.35 -12.92
C CYS A 361 18.20 -3.28 -12.22
N TYR A 362 18.79 -3.61 -11.06
CA TYR A 362 19.54 -2.64 -10.26
C TYR A 362 20.69 -1.99 -11.04
N ASP A 363 21.44 -2.79 -11.81
CA ASP A 363 22.61 -2.39 -12.58
C ASP A 363 22.65 -3.09 -13.95
N LEU A 364 22.77 -2.30 -15.01
CA LEU A 364 22.87 -2.76 -16.41
C LEU A 364 24.28 -2.57 -16.98
N SER A 365 25.29 -2.30 -16.16
CA SER A 365 26.67 -2.06 -16.62
C SER A 365 27.30 -3.28 -17.31
N SER A 366 26.89 -4.50 -16.89
CA SER A 366 27.32 -5.75 -17.53
C SER A 366 26.60 -5.99 -18.85
N GLU A 367 27.32 -6.17 -19.96
CA GLU A 367 26.74 -6.51 -21.27
C GLU A 367 25.89 -7.79 -21.23
N ARG A 368 26.28 -8.78 -20.43
CA ARG A 368 25.53 -10.02 -20.24
C ARG A 368 24.17 -9.75 -19.59
N THR A 369 24.14 -8.93 -18.54
CA THR A 369 22.91 -8.54 -17.84
C THR A 369 22.05 -7.71 -18.77
N LEU A 370 22.61 -6.68 -19.40
CA LEU A 370 21.91 -5.83 -20.36
C LEU A 370 21.22 -6.65 -21.46
N LYS A 371 21.99 -7.55 -22.09
CA LYS A 371 21.45 -8.41 -23.14
C LYS A 371 20.32 -9.29 -22.63
N ARG A 372 20.48 -9.91 -21.45
CA ARG A 372 19.46 -10.77 -20.84
C ARG A 372 18.16 -10.03 -20.59
N GLU A 373 18.20 -8.84 -19.97
CA GLU A 373 17.01 -8.07 -19.61
C GLU A 373 16.30 -7.52 -20.85
N VAL A 374 17.08 -6.99 -21.81
CA VAL A 374 16.52 -6.49 -23.09
C VAL A 374 15.89 -7.62 -23.93
N ASP A 375 16.55 -8.77 -24.01
CA ASP A 375 16.01 -9.90 -24.77
C ASP A 375 14.74 -10.46 -24.10
N SER A 376 14.70 -10.52 -22.77
CA SER A 376 13.54 -10.98 -22.01
C SER A 376 12.31 -10.09 -22.26
N ILE A 377 12.46 -8.77 -22.09
CA ILE A 377 11.33 -7.85 -22.23
C ILE A 377 10.82 -7.79 -23.70
N ILE A 378 11.74 -7.86 -24.69
CA ILE A 378 11.35 -7.86 -26.12
C ILE A 378 10.61 -9.14 -26.49
N GLU A 379 11.03 -10.31 -25.99
CA GLU A 379 10.33 -11.56 -26.24
C GLU A 379 8.90 -11.51 -25.66
N CYS A 380 8.76 -11.07 -24.40
CA CYS A 380 7.47 -10.88 -23.77
C CYS A 380 6.60 -9.85 -24.52
N ALA A 381 7.21 -8.79 -25.04
CA ALA A 381 6.54 -7.75 -25.84
C ALA A 381 5.95 -8.32 -27.13
N GLY A 382 6.67 -9.20 -27.82
CA GLY A 382 6.18 -9.90 -29.01
C GLY A 382 4.97 -10.77 -28.73
N GLU A 383 4.97 -11.53 -27.62
CA GLU A 383 3.85 -12.38 -27.24
C GLU A 383 2.62 -11.59 -26.78
N LEU A 384 2.83 -10.48 -26.06
CA LEU A 384 1.78 -9.64 -25.50
C LEU A 384 1.35 -8.48 -26.40
N LYS A 385 2.02 -8.29 -27.55
CA LYS A 385 1.79 -7.21 -28.51
C LYS A 385 1.85 -5.82 -27.87
N CYS A 386 2.85 -5.61 -27.02
CA CYS A 386 3.08 -4.35 -26.29
C CYS A 386 4.32 -3.65 -26.85
N SER A 387 4.23 -2.34 -27.05
CA SER A 387 5.35 -1.52 -27.55
C SER A 387 5.93 -0.56 -26.50
N ASN A 388 5.25 -0.38 -25.36
CA ASN A 388 5.74 0.46 -24.27
C ASN A 388 6.57 -0.38 -23.30
N LEU A 389 7.91 -0.36 -23.50
CA LEU A 389 8.88 -1.18 -22.78
C LEU A 389 9.76 -0.31 -21.91
N ILE A 390 9.81 -0.64 -20.62
CA ILE A 390 10.55 0.12 -19.62
C ILE A 390 11.44 -0.82 -18.81
N ILE A 391 12.72 -0.44 -18.64
CA ILE A 391 13.59 -1.07 -17.65
C ILE A 391 13.88 -0.02 -16.56
N VAL A 392 13.53 -0.34 -15.32
CA VAL A 392 13.81 0.53 -14.17
C VAL A 392 15.13 0.11 -13.54
N THR A 393 16.01 1.09 -13.31
CA THR A 393 17.34 0.90 -12.73
C THR A 393 17.54 1.78 -11.51
N MET A 394 18.65 1.61 -10.82
CA MET A 394 19.01 2.51 -9.71
C MET A 394 19.25 3.94 -10.21
N ASN A 395 20.07 4.12 -11.27
CA ASN A 395 20.54 5.45 -11.70
C ASN A 395 20.82 5.60 -13.20
N GLU A 396 20.56 4.55 -14.02
CA GLU A 396 20.85 4.63 -15.45
C GLU A 396 19.67 5.19 -16.24
N GLU A 397 19.98 6.02 -17.24
CA GLU A 397 19.00 6.60 -18.17
C GLU A 397 19.51 6.48 -19.60
N ARG A 398 18.78 5.76 -20.44
CA ARG A 398 19.08 5.61 -21.87
C ARG A 398 17.90 5.02 -22.64
N VAL A 399 17.96 5.07 -23.96
CA VAL A 399 17.03 4.35 -24.84
C VAL A 399 17.82 3.31 -25.62
N ILE A 400 17.30 2.09 -25.66
CA ILE A 400 17.89 0.97 -26.38
C ILE A 400 16.96 0.59 -27.54
N GLU A 401 17.49 0.59 -28.74
CA GLU A 401 16.75 0.14 -29.94
C GLU A 401 17.25 -1.23 -30.35
N LYS A 402 16.34 -2.21 -30.40
CA LYS A 402 16.64 -3.59 -30.81
C LYS A 402 15.42 -4.28 -31.42
N ASN A 403 15.62 -4.95 -32.54
CA ASN A 403 14.57 -5.72 -33.23
C ASN A 403 13.29 -4.90 -33.52
N GLY A 404 13.41 -3.60 -33.78
CA GLY A 404 12.29 -2.70 -34.02
C GLY A 404 11.55 -2.22 -32.77
N TYR A 405 11.99 -2.62 -31.59
CA TYR A 405 11.49 -2.12 -30.31
C TYR A 405 12.37 -1.02 -29.74
N LYS A 406 11.72 -0.08 -29.04
CA LYS A 406 12.39 0.93 -28.20
C LYS A 406 12.17 0.59 -26.74
N VAL A 407 13.26 0.29 -26.03
CA VAL A 407 13.24 0.03 -24.59
C VAL A 407 13.76 1.27 -23.86
N LYS A 408 12.92 1.89 -23.04
CA LYS A 408 13.32 3.03 -22.19
C LYS A 408 13.94 2.50 -20.92
N VAL A 409 15.18 2.89 -20.64
CA VAL A 409 15.82 2.66 -19.35
C VAL A 409 15.67 3.93 -18.52
N LEU A 410 15.06 3.80 -17.35
CA LEU A 410 14.78 4.93 -16.46
C LEU A 410 15.33 4.64 -15.06
N PRO A 411 15.95 5.61 -14.39
CA PRO A 411 16.28 5.49 -12.98
C PRO A 411 15.02 5.55 -12.12
N ILE A 412 15.05 4.92 -10.94
CA ILE A 412 13.90 4.81 -10.03
C ILE A 412 13.30 6.19 -9.66
N TYR A 413 14.10 7.22 -9.57
CA TYR A 413 13.66 8.57 -9.24
C TYR A 413 12.95 9.31 -10.41
N LYS A 414 12.99 8.76 -11.63
CA LYS A 414 12.21 9.22 -12.79
C LYS A 414 11.04 8.28 -13.13
N PHE A 415 11.02 7.13 -12.50
CA PHE A 415 9.94 6.18 -12.60
C PHE A 415 8.84 6.55 -11.60
#